data_29a458f962a83b5d2a823819a3b103d4
#
_entry.id   29a458f962a83b5d2a823819a3b103d4
#
_cell.length_a   1.000
_cell.length_b   1.000
_cell.length_c   1.000
_cell.angle_alpha   90.00
_cell.angle_beta   90.00
_cell.angle_gamma   90.00
#
_symmetry.space_group_name_H-M   'P 1'
#
loop_
_entity.id
_entity.type
_entity.pdbx_description
1 polymer ?
#
loop_
_entity_poly.entity_id
_entity_poly.type
_entity_poly.pdbx_seq_one_letter_code
_entity_poly.pdbx_strand_id
1 'polypeptide(L)'
;MAKVEVSEGFVEDMTQVYMDSKREEIWYAVSLLEFAPEMGSRILPTSIKRRFGDTVRKVVVHPFDIIYRYFAEQDLVYGVGLVHQRAAQ
;
A
#
# COMPACT_ATOMS: atom_id res chain seq x y z
N MET A 1 2.86 15.52 10.33
CA MET A 1 2.14 14.36 9.79
C MET A 1 2.30 14.30 8.28
N ALA A 2 2.52 13.10 7.75
CA ALA A 2 2.66 12.93 6.31
C ALA A 2 1.32 13.14 5.62
N LYS A 3 1.37 13.69 4.42
CA LYS A 3 0.20 13.74 3.54
C LYS A 3 0.04 12.35 2.91
N VAL A 4 -1.17 11.85 2.82
CA VAL A 4 -1.46 10.53 2.24
C VAL A 4 -2.35 10.70 1.03
N GLU A 5 -1.89 10.15 -0.11
CA GLU A 5 -2.64 10.11 -1.36
C GLU A 5 -2.60 8.69 -1.92
N VAL A 6 -3.55 8.36 -2.78
CA VAL A 6 -3.59 7.06 -3.44
C VAL A 6 -3.76 7.26 -4.94
N SER A 7 -3.19 6.33 -5.70
CA SER A 7 -3.30 6.35 -7.17
C SER A 7 -4.65 5.83 -7.63
N GLU A 8 -4.98 6.08 -8.89
CA GLU A 8 -6.14 5.48 -9.52
C GLU A 8 -6.05 3.95 -9.51
N GLY A 9 -4.84 3.41 -9.71
CA GLY A 9 -4.62 1.96 -9.65
C GLY A 9 -4.96 1.39 -8.29
N PHE A 10 -4.61 2.10 -7.21
CA PHE A 10 -4.98 1.68 -5.87
C PHE A 10 -6.51 1.66 -5.70
N VAL A 11 -7.18 2.70 -6.15
CA VAL A 11 -8.64 2.79 -6.07
C VAL A 11 -9.31 1.67 -6.86
N GLU A 12 -8.80 1.38 -8.06
CA GLU A 12 -9.29 0.26 -8.87
C GLU A 12 -9.09 -1.08 -8.16
N ASP A 13 -7.92 -1.28 -7.57
CA ASP A 13 -7.63 -2.51 -6.82
C ASP A 13 -8.60 -2.67 -5.65
N MET A 14 -8.99 -1.58 -5.01
CA MET A 14 -9.95 -1.62 -3.91
C MET A 14 -11.32 -2.12 -4.33
N THR A 15 -11.68 -1.97 -5.60
CA THR A 15 -12.96 -2.50 -6.10
C THR A 15 -13.02 -4.04 -6.07
N GLN A 16 -11.85 -4.69 -5.97
CA GLN A 16 -11.76 -6.15 -5.89
C GLN A 16 -11.93 -6.67 -4.47
N VAL A 17 -12.03 -5.79 -3.49
CA VAL A 17 -12.20 -6.16 -2.09
C VAL A 17 -13.70 -6.16 -1.79
N TYR A 18 -14.29 -7.35 -1.66
CA TYR A 18 -15.74 -7.49 -1.56
C TYR A 18 -16.31 -7.21 -0.17
N MET A 19 -15.54 -7.48 0.89
CA MET A 19 -16.02 -7.32 2.26
C MET A 19 -15.79 -5.89 2.74
N ASP A 20 -16.87 -5.25 3.20
CA ASP A 20 -16.80 -3.88 3.72
C ASP A 20 -15.82 -3.77 4.89
N SER A 21 -15.85 -4.76 5.80
CA SER A 21 -14.93 -4.76 6.95
C SER A 21 -13.47 -4.79 6.53
N LYS A 22 -13.16 -5.52 5.45
CA LYS A 22 -11.79 -5.59 4.93
C LYS A 22 -11.39 -4.25 4.29
N ARG A 23 -12.29 -3.63 3.56
CA ARG A 23 -12.03 -2.30 2.99
C ARG A 23 -11.75 -1.28 4.09
N GLU A 24 -12.53 -1.32 5.17
CA GLU A 24 -12.30 -0.44 6.31
C GLU A 24 -10.95 -0.67 6.97
N GLU A 25 -10.54 -1.94 7.14
CA GLU A 25 -9.22 -2.29 7.65
C GLU A 25 -8.10 -1.70 6.78
N ILE A 26 -8.25 -1.83 5.46
CA ILE A 26 -7.25 -1.34 4.52
C ILE A 26 -7.14 0.18 4.60
N TRP A 27 -8.27 0.90 4.57
CA TRP A 27 -8.26 2.35 4.68
C TRP A 27 -7.71 2.82 6.02
N TYR A 28 -8.00 2.09 7.09
CA TYR A 28 -7.44 2.40 8.40
C TYR A 28 -5.90 2.25 8.38
N ALA A 29 -5.39 1.16 7.82
CA ALA A 29 -3.96 0.94 7.70
C ALA A 29 -3.30 2.04 6.86
N VAL A 30 -3.93 2.45 5.77
CA VAL A 30 -3.44 3.57 4.95
C VAL A 30 -3.38 4.86 5.79
N SER A 31 -4.41 5.11 6.59
CA SER A 31 -4.45 6.32 7.42
C SER A 31 -3.33 6.35 8.47
N LEU A 32 -2.90 5.20 8.97
CA LEU A 32 -1.80 5.12 9.93
C LEU A 32 -0.47 5.59 9.34
N LEU A 33 -0.32 5.52 8.03
CA LEU A 33 0.90 5.98 7.35
C LEU A 33 1.09 7.49 7.47
N GLU A 34 0.04 8.23 7.78
CA GLU A 34 0.12 9.65 8.10
C GLU A 34 1.06 9.91 9.28
N PHE A 35 1.05 8.99 10.26
CA PHE A 35 1.84 9.11 11.48
C PHE A 35 3.14 8.33 11.43
N ALA A 36 3.19 7.25 10.65
CA ALA A 36 4.34 6.36 10.59
C ALA A 36 4.61 5.99 9.13
N PRO A 37 5.06 6.94 8.29
CA PRO A 37 5.18 6.70 6.85
C PRO A 37 6.23 5.65 6.47
N GLU A 38 7.17 5.35 7.37
CA GLU A 38 8.21 4.37 7.10
C GLU A 38 7.96 3.01 7.77
N MET A 39 6.75 2.80 8.31
CA MET A 39 6.45 1.55 9.02
C MET A 39 6.40 0.33 8.10
N GLY A 40 6.16 0.53 6.81
CA GLY A 40 6.05 -0.56 5.86
C GLY A 40 7.39 -1.25 5.60
N SER A 41 7.33 -2.56 5.34
CA SER A 41 8.51 -3.35 5.02
C SER A 41 9.02 -3.08 3.61
N ARG A 42 10.33 -3.02 3.46
CA ARG A 42 10.98 -2.92 2.14
C ARG A 42 11.34 -4.30 1.59
N ILE A 43 11.05 -5.36 2.33
CA ILE A 43 11.30 -6.74 1.88
C ILE A 43 10.06 -7.18 1.10
N LEU A 44 10.22 -7.27 -0.21
CA LEU A 44 9.13 -7.51 -1.14
C LEU A 44 9.49 -8.62 -2.12
N PRO A 45 8.48 -9.41 -2.58
CA PRO A 45 8.70 -10.35 -3.67
C PRO A 45 9.22 -9.66 -4.92
N THR A 46 10.01 -10.38 -5.70
CA THR A 46 10.58 -9.86 -6.94
C THR A 46 9.51 -9.34 -7.90
N SER A 47 8.37 -10.03 -7.97
CA SER A 47 7.25 -9.63 -8.84
C SER A 47 6.71 -8.25 -8.48
N ILE A 48 6.67 -7.92 -7.20
CA ILE A 48 6.22 -6.62 -6.72
C ILE A 48 7.24 -5.53 -7.09
N LYS A 49 8.52 -5.80 -6.85
CA LYS A 49 9.58 -4.87 -7.22
C LYS A 49 9.62 -4.60 -8.72
N ARG A 50 9.37 -5.65 -9.51
CA ARG A 50 9.35 -5.53 -10.97
C ARG A 50 8.20 -4.65 -11.44
N ARG A 51 7.04 -4.77 -10.80
CA ARG A 51 5.83 -4.01 -11.16
C ARG A 51 5.87 -2.57 -10.65
N PHE A 52 6.33 -2.36 -9.42
CA PHE A 52 6.22 -1.06 -8.74
C PHE A 52 7.55 -0.35 -8.50
N GLY A 53 8.69 -1.02 -8.74
CA GLY A 53 10.01 -0.46 -8.50
C GLY A 53 10.58 -0.87 -7.14
N ASP A 54 11.85 -0.50 -6.92
CA ASP A 54 12.60 -0.93 -5.72
C ASP A 54 12.35 -0.05 -4.50
N THR A 55 11.71 1.11 -4.68
CA THR A 55 11.56 2.10 -3.61
C THR A 55 10.25 1.96 -2.86
N VAL A 56 9.44 0.97 -3.20
CA VAL A 56 8.14 0.77 -2.54
C VAL A 56 8.29 0.02 -1.22
N ARG A 57 7.28 0.21 -0.39
CA ARG A 57 7.12 -0.50 0.88
C ARG A 57 5.78 -1.21 0.88
N LYS A 58 5.61 -2.21 1.74
CA LYS A 58 4.32 -2.88 1.91
C LYS A 58 3.86 -2.84 3.36
N VAL A 59 2.54 -2.72 3.53
CA VAL A 59 1.86 -2.96 4.80
C VAL A 59 0.89 -4.11 4.58
N VAL A 60 0.97 -5.12 5.43
CA VAL A 60 0.12 -6.30 5.29
C VAL A 60 -1.21 -6.08 6.00
N VAL A 61 -2.30 -6.24 5.25
CA VAL A 61 -3.66 -6.37 5.79
C VAL A 61 -4.20 -7.67 5.18
N HIS A 62 -3.89 -8.77 5.84
CA HIS A 62 -4.11 -10.11 5.30
C HIS A 62 -5.53 -10.28 4.71
N PRO A 63 -5.68 -10.79 3.50
CA PRO A 63 -4.66 -11.39 2.60
C PRO A 63 -4.08 -10.42 1.58
N PHE A 64 -4.11 -9.11 1.84
CA PHE A 64 -3.65 -8.09 0.92
C PHE A 64 -2.37 -7.43 1.39
N ASP A 65 -1.56 -6.98 0.44
CA ASP A 65 -0.43 -6.10 0.68
C ASP A 65 -0.76 -4.71 0.10
N ILE A 66 -0.67 -3.70 0.96
CA ILE A 66 -0.77 -2.30 0.53
C ILE A 66 0.63 -1.90 0.07
N ILE A 67 0.75 -1.53 -1.19
CA ILE A 67 2.03 -1.10 -1.77
C ILE A 67 2.04 0.41 -1.87
N TYR A 68 3.05 1.04 -1.30
CA TYR A 68 3.13 2.50 -1.30
C TYR A 68 4.57 2.98 -1.42
N ARG A 69 4.73 4.25 -1.76
CA ARG A 69 6.01 4.96 -1.72
C ARG A 69 5.93 6.07 -0.70
N TYR A 70 7.06 6.35 -0.06
CA TYR A 70 7.17 7.51 0.81
C TYR A 70 8.21 8.46 0.21
N PHE A 71 7.78 9.68 -0.08
CA PHE A 71 8.63 10.75 -0.60
C PHE A 71 8.98 11.65 0.58
N ALA A 72 10.14 11.42 1.17
CA ALA A 72 10.53 12.10 2.41
C ALA A 72 10.62 13.61 2.26
N GLU A 73 11.08 14.09 1.12
CA GLU A 73 11.22 15.53 0.88
C GLU A 73 9.90 16.27 0.88
N GLN A 74 8.85 15.63 0.38
CA GLN A 74 7.50 16.20 0.38
C GLN A 74 6.67 15.77 1.58
N ASP A 75 7.22 14.87 2.41
CA ASP A 75 6.49 14.21 3.49
C ASP A 75 5.16 13.65 2.97
N LEU A 76 5.25 12.92 1.85
CA LEU A 76 4.11 12.39 1.11
C LEU A 76 4.15 10.87 1.04
N VAL A 77 3.08 10.24 1.48
CA VAL A 77 2.81 8.81 1.28
C VAL A 77 1.90 8.68 0.05
N TYR A 78 2.31 7.86 -0.89
CA TYR A 78 1.54 7.64 -2.11
C TYR A 78 1.25 6.15 -2.28
N GLY A 79 0.00 5.74 -2.08
CA GLY A 79 -0.44 4.36 -2.28
C GLY A 79 -0.50 4.05 -3.76
N VAL A 80 0.31 3.08 -4.21
CA VAL A 80 0.42 2.77 -5.65
C VAL A 80 -0.36 1.52 -6.05
N GLY A 81 -0.70 0.66 -5.11
CA GLY A 81 -1.46 -0.53 -5.44
C GLY A 81 -1.82 -1.36 -4.23
N LEU A 82 -2.77 -2.27 -4.45
CA LEU A 82 -3.19 -3.26 -3.47
C LEU A 82 -3.08 -4.62 -4.15
N VAL A 83 -2.32 -5.53 -3.56
CA VAL A 83 -2.03 -6.82 -4.17
C VAL A 83 -2.48 -7.93 -3.24
N HIS A 84 -3.25 -8.90 -3.78
CA HIS A 84 -3.59 -10.10 -3.04
C HIS A 84 -2.32 -10.95 -2.91
N GLN A 85 -2.03 -11.46 -1.70
CA GLN A 85 -0.78 -12.18 -1.44
C GLN A 85 -0.57 -13.38 -2.36
N ARG A 86 -1.64 -14.03 -2.81
CA ARG A 86 -1.52 -15.13 -3.79
C ARG A 86 -0.99 -14.66 -5.13
N ALA A 87 -1.31 -13.43 -5.53
CA ALA A 87 -0.88 -12.88 -6.81
C ALA A 87 0.55 -12.32 -6.75
N ALA A 88 1.11 -12.17 -5.56
CA ALA A 88 2.43 -11.60 -5.35
C ALA A 88 3.58 -12.61 -5.46
N GLN A 89 3.26 -13.87 -5.66
CA GLN A 89 4.27 -14.94 -5.72
C GLN A 89 4.97 -15.02 -7.07
#